data_cf4b19b0890dc9acc18d33bfc6caf125
#
_entry.id   cf4b19b0890dc9acc18d33bfc6caf125
#
_cell.length_a   1.000
_cell.length_b   1.000
_cell.length_c   1.000
_cell.angle_alpha   90.00
_cell.angle_beta   90.00
_cell.angle_gamma   90.00
#
_symmetry.space_group_name_H-M   'P 1'
#
loop_
_entity.id
_entity.type
_entity.pdbx_description
1 polymer ?
#
loop_
_entity_poly.entity_id
_entity_poly.type
_entity_poly.pdbx_seq_one_letter_code
_entity_poly.pdbx_strand_id
1 'polypeptide(L)'
;MAALDVITRILKPGQEVIAGDDLYGGTNRLLTYIRAHMGVTVHHVDTTDPSAILPYLNPGKTTMVLLESPTNPLLKIVDIAAISAMVKEKCEDAVIVVDNTMMSPYLQRPLEHGADVVYDSATKYLSGHHDLMAGVITCNRDDLAKVCD
;
A
#
# COMPACT_ATOMS: atom_id res chain seq x y z
N MET A 1 2.27 -11.15 4.68
CA MET A 1 1.15 -11.46 3.75
C MET A 1 -0.22 -11.37 4.43
N ALA A 2 -0.48 -11.95 5.61
CA ALA A 2 -1.78 -11.82 6.30
C ALA A 2 -2.19 -10.35 6.53
N ALA A 3 -1.28 -9.49 6.97
CA ALA A 3 -1.53 -8.07 7.13
C ALA A 3 -2.04 -7.42 5.83
N LEU A 4 -1.38 -7.68 4.71
CA LEU A 4 -1.80 -7.13 3.42
C LEU A 4 -3.15 -7.72 2.96
N ASP A 5 -3.40 -9.03 3.18
CA ASP A 5 -4.70 -9.65 2.88
C ASP A 5 -5.84 -8.96 3.64
N VAL A 6 -5.65 -8.67 4.93
CA VAL A 6 -6.64 -7.92 5.74
C VAL A 6 -6.90 -6.54 5.14
N ILE A 7 -5.85 -5.79 4.80
CA ILE A 7 -5.99 -4.46 4.18
C ILE A 7 -6.79 -4.54 2.87
N THR A 8 -6.55 -5.56 2.05
CA THR A 8 -7.24 -5.68 0.75
C THR A 8 -8.73 -6.01 0.85
N ARG A 9 -9.23 -6.37 2.04
CA ARG A 9 -10.68 -6.65 2.28
C ARG A 9 -11.58 -5.42 2.17
N ILE A 10 -11.02 -4.21 2.13
CA ILE A 10 -11.78 -2.99 1.83
C ILE A 10 -12.23 -2.94 0.36
N LEU A 11 -11.60 -3.70 -0.52
CA LEU A 11 -11.85 -3.68 -1.96
C LEU A 11 -13.15 -4.40 -2.33
N LYS A 12 -13.87 -3.84 -3.29
CA LYS A 12 -15.11 -4.38 -3.84
C LYS A 12 -14.98 -4.56 -5.36
N PRO A 13 -15.77 -5.47 -5.97
CA PRO A 13 -15.80 -5.61 -7.42
C PRO A 13 -16.06 -4.28 -8.13
N GLY A 14 -15.36 -4.03 -9.23
CA GLY A 14 -15.44 -2.80 -10.02
C GLY A 14 -14.58 -1.65 -9.52
N GLN A 15 -13.93 -1.79 -8.36
CA GLN A 15 -12.98 -0.83 -7.85
C GLN A 15 -11.58 -1.01 -8.43
N GLU A 16 -10.73 -0.01 -8.23
CA GLU A 16 -9.39 0.05 -8.81
C GLU A 16 -8.34 0.24 -7.73
N VAL A 17 -7.20 -0.43 -7.93
CA VAL A 17 -5.98 -0.30 -7.13
C VAL A 17 -4.86 0.22 -8.03
N ILE A 18 -4.15 1.23 -7.58
CA ILE A 18 -2.89 1.65 -8.17
C ILE A 18 -1.77 1.10 -7.29
N ALA A 19 -0.80 0.42 -7.88
CA ALA A 19 0.32 -0.18 -7.16
C ALA A 19 1.63 0.14 -7.87
N GLY A 20 2.75 0.17 -7.15
CA GLY A 20 4.06 0.31 -7.74
C GLY A 20 4.37 -0.80 -8.75
N ASP A 21 5.24 -0.53 -9.70
CA ASP A 21 5.70 -1.50 -10.71
C ASP A 21 6.78 -2.45 -10.13
N ASP A 22 7.48 -1.99 -9.11
CA ASP A 22 8.47 -2.77 -8.37
C ASP A 22 7.95 -3.02 -6.94
N LEU A 23 7.47 -4.23 -6.69
CA LEU A 23 6.89 -4.66 -5.42
C LEU A 23 7.43 -6.02 -5.01
N TYR A 24 7.42 -6.28 -3.71
CA TYR A 24 7.69 -7.61 -3.21
C TYR A 24 6.83 -8.67 -3.93
N GLY A 25 7.46 -9.77 -4.36
CA GLY A 25 6.79 -10.80 -5.17
C GLY A 25 5.55 -11.42 -4.54
N GLY A 26 5.45 -11.45 -3.19
CA GLY A 26 4.26 -11.87 -2.48
C GLY A 26 3.09 -10.89 -2.67
N THR A 27 3.36 -9.61 -2.62
CA THR A 27 2.40 -8.53 -2.87
C THR A 27 1.85 -8.62 -4.29
N ASN A 28 2.72 -8.77 -5.28
CA ASN A 28 2.32 -8.92 -6.68
C ASN A 28 1.44 -10.16 -6.92
N ARG A 29 1.76 -11.29 -6.27
CA ARG A 29 0.92 -12.50 -6.34
C ARG A 29 -0.48 -12.28 -5.76
N LEU A 30 -0.59 -11.59 -4.62
CA LEU A 30 -1.89 -11.27 -4.02
C LEU A 30 -2.70 -10.34 -4.92
N LEU A 31 -2.10 -9.28 -5.45
CA LEU A 31 -2.77 -8.35 -6.36
C LEU A 31 -3.23 -9.06 -7.65
N THR A 32 -2.43 -9.98 -8.18
CA THR A 32 -2.81 -10.83 -9.33
C THR A 32 -4.02 -11.70 -8.99
N TYR A 33 -4.06 -12.30 -7.80
CA TYR A 33 -5.20 -13.09 -7.34
C TYR A 33 -6.46 -12.23 -7.22
N ILE A 34 -6.36 -11.06 -6.59
CA ILE A 34 -7.47 -10.12 -6.43
C ILE A 34 -8.04 -9.69 -7.78
N ARG A 35 -7.17 -9.34 -8.73
CA ARG A 35 -7.57 -9.00 -10.10
C ARG A 35 -8.33 -10.14 -10.77
N ALA A 36 -7.85 -11.36 -10.62
CA ALA A 36 -8.43 -12.53 -11.30
C ALA A 36 -9.76 -13.00 -10.70
N HIS A 37 -9.97 -12.82 -9.39
CA HIS A 37 -11.07 -13.48 -8.66
C HIS A 37 -12.05 -12.52 -7.99
N MET A 38 -11.67 -11.25 -7.77
CA MET A 38 -12.51 -10.31 -7.03
C MET A 38 -13.09 -9.19 -7.91
N GLY A 39 -12.84 -9.21 -9.22
CA GLY A 39 -13.34 -8.17 -10.13
C GLY A 39 -12.75 -6.78 -9.87
N VAL A 40 -11.55 -6.71 -9.28
CA VAL A 40 -10.83 -5.47 -9.03
C VAL A 40 -9.82 -5.23 -10.14
N THR A 41 -9.71 -3.99 -10.61
CA THR A 41 -8.68 -3.62 -11.57
C THR A 41 -7.41 -3.20 -10.83
N VAL A 42 -6.25 -3.72 -11.25
CA VAL A 42 -4.95 -3.36 -10.68
C VAL A 42 -4.08 -2.72 -11.76
N HIS A 43 -3.64 -1.50 -11.50
CA HIS A 43 -2.71 -0.74 -12.34
C HIS A 43 -1.32 -0.75 -11.70
N HIS A 44 -0.31 -1.26 -12.42
CA HIS A 44 1.08 -1.16 -11.99
C HIS A 44 1.73 0.05 -12.67
N VAL A 45 2.30 0.95 -11.86
CA VAL A 45 2.82 2.25 -12.31
C VAL A 45 4.17 2.52 -11.67
N ASP A 46 5.08 3.18 -12.37
CA ASP A 46 6.32 3.66 -11.76
C ASP A 46 6.00 4.80 -10.78
N THR A 47 5.97 4.48 -9.50
CA THR A 47 5.64 5.41 -8.42
C THR A 47 6.81 6.31 -8.00
N THR A 48 7.98 6.20 -8.63
CA THR A 48 9.08 7.16 -8.42
C THR A 48 8.79 8.51 -9.06
N ASP A 49 7.93 8.53 -10.08
CA ASP A 49 7.36 9.77 -10.65
C ASP A 49 5.91 9.92 -10.19
N PRO A 50 5.61 10.84 -9.23
CA PRO A 50 4.25 11.06 -8.77
C PRO A 50 3.26 11.37 -9.90
N SER A 51 3.70 12.01 -10.99
CA SER A 51 2.83 12.35 -12.11
C SER A 51 2.34 11.14 -12.90
N ALA A 52 3.08 10.03 -12.85
CA ALA A 52 2.74 8.80 -13.57
C ALA A 52 1.44 8.14 -13.08
N ILE A 53 1.00 8.43 -11.85
CA ILE A 53 -0.27 7.89 -11.32
C ILE A 53 -1.50 8.67 -11.80
N LEU A 54 -1.34 9.91 -12.25
CA LEU A 54 -2.45 10.81 -12.61
C LEU A 54 -3.45 10.21 -13.60
N PRO A 55 -3.02 9.53 -14.69
CA PRO A 55 -3.94 8.94 -15.66
C PRO A 55 -4.83 7.81 -15.10
N TYR A 56 -4.43 7.24 -13.95
CA TYR A 56 -5.10 6.11 -13.32
C TYR A 56 -5.96 6.51 -12.12
N LEU A 57 -5.92 7.79 -11.71
CA LEU A 57 -6.76 8.31 -10.62
C LEU A 57 -8.17 8.56 -11.14
N ASN A 58 -9.08 7.64 -10.84
CA ASN A 58 -10.48 7.67 -11.23
C ASN A 58 -11.37 7.95 -10.01
N PRO A 59 -11.91 9.19 -9.84
CA PRO A 59 -12.80 9.50 -8.72
C PRO A 59 -13.96 8.50 -8.63
N GLY A 60 -14.23 8.00 -7.42
CA GLY A 60 -15.28 7.02 -7.15
C GLY A 60 -14.95 5.56 -7.54
N LYS A 61 -13.81 5.31 -8.18
CA LYS A 61 -13.35 3.95 -8.51
C LYS A 61 -12.03 3.60 -7.86
N THR A 62 -11.04 4.51 -7.91
CA THR A 62 -9.75 4.32 -7.23
C THR A 62 -9.99 4.27 -5.72
N THR A 63 -9.82 3.09 -5.14
CA THR A 63 -10.06 2.83 -3.71
C THR A 63 -8.77 2.71 -2.92
N MET A 64 -7.69 2.26 -3.57
CA MET A 64 -6.42 2.03 -2.89
C MET A 64 -5.25 2.47 -3.78
N VAL A 65 -4.29 3.12 -3.16
CA VAL A 65 -2.94 3.34 -3.73
C VAL A 65 -1.94 2.63 -2.82
N LEU A 66 -1.27 1.61 -3.35
CA LEU A 66 -0.32 0.77 -2.62
C LEU A 66 1.11 1.13 -3.03
N LEU A 67 1.86 1.64 -2.08
CA LEU A 67 3.24 2.07 -2.22
C LEU A 67 4.18 1.16 -1.43
N GLU A 68 5.39 1.02 -1.90
CA GLU A 68 6.52 0.40 -1.18
C GLU A 68 7.73 1.32 -1.32
N SER A 69 8.36 1.71 -0.21
CA SER A 69 9.52 2.62 -0.28
C SER A 69 10.46 2.40 0.91
N PRO A 70 11.73 2.08 0.66
CA PRO A 70 12.31 1.64 -0.64
C PRO A 70 11.64 0.36 -1.15
N THR A 71 11.61 0.19 -2.48
CA THR A 71 11.03 -1.02 -3.09
C THR A 71 11.95 -2.23 -2.96
N ASN A 72 11.39 -3.43 -3.09
CA ASN A 72 12.15 -4.67 -3.13
C ASN A 72 11.90 -5.40 -4.46
N PRO A 73 12.90 -5.63 -5.32
CA PRO A 73 14.35 -5.61 -4.99
C PRO A 73 15.12 -4.36 -5.46
N LEU A 74 14.52 -3.44 -6.22
CA LEU A 74 15.28 -2.40 -6.92
C LEU A 74 15.64 -1.19 -6.05
N LEU A 75 15.13 -1.11 -4.81
CA LEU A 75 15.38 -0.02 -3.87
C LEU A 75 14.99 1.36 -4.42
N LYS A 76 13.96 1.42 -5.25
CA LYS A 76 13.39 2.68 -5.71
C LYS A 76 12.82 3.46 -4.52
N ILE A 77 12.98 4.78 -4.55
CA ILE A 77 12.45 5.68 -3.52
C ILE A 77 11.22 6.39 -4.05
N VAL A 78 10.16 6.38 -3.25
CA VAL A 78 8.87 6.98 -3.58
C VAL A 78 8.63 8.21 -2.69
N ASP A 79 8.24 9.33 -3.29
CA ASP A 79 7.79 10.51 -2.54
C ASP A 79 6.35 10.29 -2.06
N ILE A 80 6.23 9.71 -0.85
CA ILE A 80 4.94 9.37 -0.23
C ILE A 80 4.10 10.63 -0.04
N ALA A 81 4.70 11.75 0.38
CA ALA A 81 3.96 12.98 0.65
C ALA A 81 3.38 13.60 -0.64
N ALA A 82 4.18 13.65 -1.70
CA ALA A 82 3.72 14.18 -2.99
C ALA A 82 2.59 13.32 -3.58
N ILE A 83 2.73 11.99 -3.55
CA ILE A 83 1.68 11.08 -4.02
C ILE A 83 0.42 11.20 -3.16
N SER A 84 0.57 11.24 -1.83
CA SER A 84 -0.57 11.36 -0.91
C SER A 84 -1.38 12.63 -1.17
N ALA A 85 -0.71 13.77 -1.31
CA ALA A 85 -1.36 15.05 -1.62
C ALA A 85 -2.14 14.96 -2.94
N MET A 86 -1.52 14.45 -3.99
CA MET A 86 -2.11 14.32 -5.33
C MET A 86 -3.32 13.36 -5.35
N VAL A 87 -3.22 12.24 -4.64
CA VAL A 87 -4.31 11.26 -4.53
C VAL A 87 -5.49 11.88 -3.79
N LYS A 88 -5.25 12.54 -2.66
CA LYS A 88 -6.31 13.15 -1.85
C LYS A 88 -7.01 14.30 -2.57
N GLU A 89 -6.31 15.05 -3.41
CA GLU A 89 -6.91 16.10 -4.24
C GLU A 89 -7.93 15.55 -5.24
N LYS A 90 -7.64 14.39 -5.86
CA LYS A 90 -8.49 13.81 -6.94
C LYS A 90 -9.42 12.71 -6.47
N CYS A 91 -9.01 11.94 -5.48
CA CYS A 91 -9.72 10.77 -4.97
C CYS A 91 -9.67 10.80 -3.44
N GLU A 92 -10.41 11.73 -2.82
CA GLU A 92 -10.37 12.01 -1.36
C GLU A 92 -10.55 10.74 -0.51
N ASP A 93 -11.45 9.84 -0.94
CA ASP A 93 -11.78 8.61 -0.22
C ASP A 93 -10.75 7.48 -0.43
N ALA A 94 -9.85 7.61 -1.41
CA ALA A 94 -8.86 6.56 -1.67
C ALA A 94 -7.93 6.37 -0.48
N VAL A 95 -7.66 5.10 -0.16
CA VAL A 95 -6.80 4.69 0.96
C VAL A 95 -5.35 4.56 0.46
N ILE A 96 -4.46 5.30 1.08
CA ILE A 96 -3.03 5.24 0.79
C ILE A 96 -2.39 4.26 1.75
N VAL A 97 -1.88 3.17 1.21
CA VAL A 97 -1.25 2.06 1.93
C VAL A 97 0.24 2.03 1.62
N VAL A 98 1.07 1.92 2.65
CA VAL A 98 2.53 1.87 2.47
C VAL A 98 3.10 0.61 3.12
N ASP A 99 3.84 -0.18 2.34
CA ASP A 99 4.76 -1.18 2.87
C ASP A 99 6.03 -0.49 3.37
N ASN A 100 6.22 -0.51 4.68
CA ASN A 100 7.35 0.14 5.36
C ASN A 100 8.42 -0.85 5.84
N THR A 101 8.33 -2.10 5.40
CA THR A 101 9.16 -3.20 5.88
C THR A 101 10.66 -2.91 5.76
N MET A 102 11.09 -2.26 4.67
CA MET A 102 12.53 -2.00 4.41
C MET A 102 13.12 -0.92 5.34
N MET A 103 12.31 0.03 5.82
CA MET A 103 12.77 1.13 6.67
C MET A 103 12.45 0.91 8.14
N SER A 104 11.39 0.19 8.46
CA SER A 104 10.81 0.08 9.80
C SER A 104 10.26 1.41 10.34
N PRO A 105 9.44 1.39 11.40
CA PRO A 105 8.91 2.62 12.02
C PRO A 105 9.98 3.53 12.61
N TYR A 106 11.20 3.03 12.78
CA TYR A 106 12.31 3.80 13.32
C TYR A 106 12.88 4.81 12.32
N LEU A 107 13.04 4.38 11.05
CA LEU A 107 13.67 5.21 10.01
C LEU A 107 12.66 5.96 9.14
N GLN A 108 11.43 5.46 9.00
CA GLN A 108 10.39 6.09 8.18
C GLN A 108 9.03 5.93 8.83
N ARG A 109 8.24 7.01 8.84
CA ARG A 109 6.88 7.06 9.39
C ARG A 109 5.89 7.55 8.35
N PRO A 110 5.40 6.68 7.47
CA PRO A 110 4.56 7.09 6.35
C PRO A 110 3.25 7.78 6.74
N LEU A 111 2.69 7.50 7.93
CA LEU A 111 1.50 8.20 8.43
C LEU A 111 1.73 9.70 8.60
N GLU A 112 2.96 10.14 8.93
CA GLU A 112 3.34 11.55 9.02
C GLU A 112 3.46 12.21 7.63
N HIS A 113 3.48 11.41 6.56
CA HIS A 113 3.58 11.83 5.17
C HIS A 113 2.28 11.62 4.37
N GLY A 114 1.15 11.44 5.08
CA GLY A 114 -0.17 11.37 4.45
C GLY A 114 -0.66 9.98 4.06
N ALA A 115 0.07 8.90 4.42
CA ALA A 115 -0.46 7.55 4.32
C ALA A 115 -1.62 7.36 5.31
N ASP A 116 -2.63 6.56 4.93
CA ASP A 116 -3.74 6.20 5.80
C ASP A 116 -3.44 4.91 6.58
N VAL A 117 -2.72 3.98 5.94
CA VAL A 117 -2.35 2.67 6.48
C VAL A 117 -0.89 2.39 6.19
N VAL A 118 -0.21 1.86 7.18
CA VAL A 118 1.15 1.35 7.05
C VAL A 118 1.15 -0.11 7.47
N TYR A 119 1.83 -0.96 6.74
CA TYR A 119 2.09 -2.30 7.21
C TYR A 119 3.58 -2.64 7.16
N ASP A 120 3.99 -3.51 8.06
CA ASP A 120 5.36 -4.01 8.17
C ASP A 120 5.34 -5.54 8.25
N SER A 121 6.28 -6.17 7.58
CA SER A 121 6.63 -7.55 7.91
C SER A 121 7.38 -7.57 9.23
N ALA A 122 6.66 -7.84 10.32
CA ALA A 122 7.29 -7.94 11.64
C ALA A 122 8.32 -9.08 11.74
N THR A 123 8.30 -10.00 10.79
CA THR A 123 9.33 -11.03 10.56
C THR A 123 10.73 -10.43 10.37
N LYS A 124 10.84 -9.17 9.90
CA LYS A 124 12.09 -8.50 9.57
C LYS A 124 12.63 -7.70 10.75
N TYR A 125 12.74 -6.41 10.64
CA TYR A 125 13.38 -5.56 11.65
C TYR A 125 12.67 -5.52 12.99
N LEU A 126 11.34 -5.66 13.02
CA LEU A 126 10.59 -5.63 14.27
C LEU A 126 10.91 -6.84 15.16
N SER A 127 11.01 -8.05 14.59
CA SER A 127 11.48 -9.23 15.34
C SER A 127 12.99 -9.20 15.55
N GLY A 128 13.73 -8.80 14.52
CA GLY A 128 15.19 -8.66 14.56
C GLY A 128 15.99 -9.97 14.59
N HIS A 129 15.32 -11.14 14.63
CA HIS A 129 15.98 -12.43 14.90
C HIS A 129 15.64 -13.53 13.89
N HIS A 130 14.81 -13.27 12.89
CA HIS A 130 14.36 -14.28 11.91
C HIS A 130 13.74 -15.56 12.50
N ASP A 131 13.12 -15.47 13.66
CA ASP A 131 12.60 -16.60 14.43
C ASP A 131 11.06 -16.63 14.53
N LEU A 132 10.37 -15.68 13.89
CA LEU A 132 8.92 -15.63 13.81
C LEU A 132 8.42 -15.13 12.46
N MET A 133 7.15 -15.41 12.15
CA MET A 133 6.42 -14.85 11.02
C MET A 133 5.24 -14.05 11.53
N ALA A 134 5.25 -12.73 11.31
CA ALA A 134 4.17 -11.84 11.70
C ALA A 134 4.06 -10.63 10.75
N GLY A 135 2.91 -9.99 10.74
CA GLY A 135 2.67 -8.70 10.12
C GLY A 135 2.03 -7.74 11.11
N VAL A 136 2.34 -6.48 10.98
CA VAL A 136 1.73 -5.40 11.76
C VAL A 136 1.04 -4.45 10.80
N ILE A 137 -0.14 -3.95 11.18
CA ILE A 137 -0.87 -2.90 10.49
C ILE A 137 -1.04 -1.74 11.47
N THR A 138 -0.76 -0.54 10.99
CA THR A 138 -0.99 0.71 11.73
C THR A 138 -1.79 1.64 10.84
N CYS A 139 -2.84 2.25 11.37
CA CYS A 139 -3.66 3.23 10.65
C CYS A 139 -4.01 4.42 11.55
N ASN A 140 -4.32 5.55 10.92
CA ASN A 140 -4.74 6.78 11.59
C ASN A 140 -6.24 7.10 11.36
N ARG A 141 -6.99 6.14 10.77
CA ARG A 141 -8.42 6.28 10.45
C ARG A 141 -9.24 5.24 11.19
N ASP A 142 -10.21 5.69 11.99
CA ASP A 142 -11.08 4.82 12.80
C ASP A 142 -11.98 3.89 11.96
N ASP A 143 -12.36 4.31 10.76
CA ASP A 143 -13.17 3.51 9.83
C ASP A 143 -12.37 2.31 9.30
N LEU A 144 -11.07 2.48 9.09
CA LEU A 144 -10.17 1.41 8.64
C LEU A 144 -9.74 0.50 9.78
N ALA A 145 -9.58 1.03 10.98
CA ALA A 145 -9.25 0.23 12.16
C ALA A 145 -10.26 -0.91 12.39
N LYS A 146 -11.55 -0.63 12.18
CA LYS A 146 -12.65 -1.62 12.32
C LYS A 146 -12.62 -2.75 11.28
N VAL A 147 -11.89 -2.60 10.19
CA VAL A 147 -11.70 -3.67 9.19
C VAL A 147 -10.63 -4.64 9.63
N CYS A 148 -9.74 -4.20 10.54
CA CYS A 148 -8.60 -4.98 11.03
C CYS A 148 -8.93 -5.77 12.30
N ASP A 149 -10.04 -5.49 12.97
CA ASP A 149 -10.57 -6.23 14.12
C ASP A 149 -11.36 -7.48 13.67
#